data_2efd3faf686f3c34e3d92917bf5a570d
#
_entry.id   2efd3faf686f3c34e3d92917bf5a570d
#
_cell.length_a   1.000
_cell.length_b   1.000
_cell.length_c   1.000
_cell.angle_alpha   90.00
_cell.angle_beta   90.00
_cell.angle_gamma   90.00
#
_symmetry.space_group_name_H-M   'P 1'
#
loop_
_entity.id
_entity.type
_entity.pdbx_description
1 polymer ?
#
loop_
_entity_poly.entity_id
_entity_poly.type
_entity_poly.pdbx_seq_one_letter_code
_entity_poly.pdbx_strand_id
1 'polypeptide(L)'
;MDTAALHSPVAPAPAAEILRRVFGFDGFRPGQAEIVAAVMAGRNTLAIMPTGGGKSLCFQLPALCHDGVTVVISPLIALMRDQVRGLRQAGVEAGALTSGNTDEETEQVFAALDEGRLRLLYIAPERLASAATTALLRRVGVRLIAVDEAHCVSQWGHDFRPDYLRIGDLRRVLGVPLAAFTATADEETRAEIVTRLFDGVAPATFLRGFDRPNIHLAFAAKDAPRDQILRFAAARKGQSGIV
;
A
#
# COMPACT_ATOMS: atom_id res chain seq x y z
N MET A 1 -21.10 20.08 28.35
CA MET A 1 -20.43 20.37 27.09
C MET A 1 -18.99 19.95 27.28
N ASP A 2 -18.74 18.70 26.98
CA ASP A 2 -17.43 18.08 27.23
C ASP A 2 -16.69 18.02 25.89
N THR A 3 -15.77 18.96 25.69
CA THR A 3 -14.86 18.98 24.54
C THR A 3 -13.78 17.95 24.81
N ALA A 4 -14.05 16.68 24.44
CA ALA A 4 -13.02 15.66 24.35
C ALA A 4 -11.98 16.15 23.32
N ALA A 5 -10.87 16.67 23.83
CA ALA A 5 -9.68 16.98 23.04
C ALA A 5 -9.26 15.69 22.32
N LEU A 6 -9.42 15.69 21.00
CA LEU A 6 -8.90 14.65 20.12
C LEU A 6 -7.37 14.65 20.27
N HIS A 7 -6.88 13.82 21.19
CA HIS A 7 -5.46 13.47 21.24
C HIS A 7 -5.15 12.73 19.93
N SER A 8 -4.55 13.42 18.96
CA SER A 8 -3.91 12.74 17.84
C SER A 8 -2.87 11.78 18.43
N PRO A 9 -2.95 10.47 18.15
CA PRO A 9 -1.97 9.52 18.66
C PRO A 9 -0.58 9.94 18.19
N VAL A 10 0.32 10.16 19.15
CA VAL A 10 1.72 10.47 18.86
C VAL A 10 2.34 9.23 18.23
N ALA A 11 2.89 9.36 17.04
CA ALA A 11 3.62 8.26 16.42
C ALA A 11 4.76 7.81 17.31
N PRO A 12 5.06 6.48 17.36
CA PRO A 12 6.21 5.98 18.10
C PRO A 12 7.49 6.72 17.73
N ALA A 13 8.33 7.06 18.70
CA ALA A 13 9.55 7.85 18.49
C ALA A 13 10.46 7.33 17.35
N PRO A 14 10.66 5.99 17.17
CA PRO A 14 11.43 5.48 16.03
C PRO A 14 10.83 5.83 14.69
N ALA A 15 9.49 5.83 14.56
CA ALA A 15 8.79 6.13 13.32
C ALA A 15 8.99 7.59 12.88
N ALA A 16 8.92 8.54 13.81
CA ALA A 16 9.12 9.96 13.51
C ALA A 16 10.55 10.26 13.06
N GLU A 17 11.54 9.57 13.62
CA GLU A 17 12.94 9.70 13.22
C GLU A 17 13.16 9.14 11.81
N ILE A 18 12.68 7.94 11.52
CA ILE A 18 12.79 7.31 10.20
C ILE A 18 12.05 8.14 9.13
N LEU A 19 10.87 8.68 9.47
CA LEU A 19 10.11 9.55 8.59
C LEU A 19 10.97 10.74 8.09
N ARG A 20 11.69 11.38 8.98
CA ARG A 20 12.57 12.51 8.63
C ARG A 20 13.84 12.07 7.91
N ARG A 21 14.53 11.07 8.48
CA ARG A 21 15.86 10.67 8.00
C ARG A 21 15.82 9.96 6.66
N VAL A 22 14.84 9.07 6.45
CA VAL A 22 14.75 8.22 5.25
C VAL A 22 13.82 8.83 4.20
N PHE A 23 12.66 9.32 4.63
CA PHE A 23 11.63 9.79 3.70
C PHE A 23 11.64 11.31 3.51
N GLY A 24 12.41 12.07 4.31
CA GLY A 24 12.54 13.52 4.18
C GLY A 24 11.28 14.31 4.56
N PHE A 25 10.37 13.73 5.34
CA PHE A 25 9.13 14.40 5.77
C PHE A 25 9.23 14.86 7.22
N ASP A 26 8.84 16.10 7.49
CA ASP A 26 8.83 16.67 8.85
C ASP A 26 7.72 16.13 9.74
N GLY A 27 6.64 15.60 9.14
CA GLY A 27 5.51 15.06 9.86
C GLY A 27 4.60 14.16 9.02
N PHE A 28 3.74 13.43 9.70
CA PHE A 28 2.71 12.61 9.07
C PHE A 28 1.58 13.47 8.49
N ARG A 29 1.03 13.01 7.37
CA ARG A 29 -0.25 13.53 6.90
C ARG A 29 -1.39 13.09 7.82
N PRO A 30 -2.54 13.78 7.85
CA PRO A 30 -3.67 13.40 8.68
C PRO A 30 -4.04 11.92 8.53
N GLY A 31 -4.09 11.21 9.64
CA GLY A 31 -4.43 9.78 9.72
C GLY A 31 -3.30 8.79 9.48
N GLN A 32 -2.15 9.19 8.94
CA GLN A 32 -1.03 8.27 8.74
C GLN A 32 -0.44 7.78 10.07
N ALA A 33 -0.27 8.65 11.05
CA ALA A 33 0.33 8.30 12.35
C ALA A 33 -0.43 7.18 13.06
N GLU A 34 -1.76 7.22 13.04
CA GLU A 34 -2.64 6.21 13.66
C GLU A 34 -2.51 4.86 12.96
N ILE A 35 -2.46 4.85 11.62
CA ILE A 35 -2.30 3.64 10.82
C ILE A 35 -0.91 3.04 11.07
N VAL A 36 0.15 3.86 11.01
CA VAL A 36 1.53 3.44 11.29
C VAL A 36 1.64 2.85 12.69
N ALA A 37 1.05 3.49 13.72
CA ALA A 37 1.04 2.98 15.07
C ALA A 37 0.33 1.63 15.18
N ALA A 38 -0.81 1.44 14.50
CA ALA A 38 -1.53 0.17 14.49
C ALA A 38 -0.71 -0.96 13.84
N VAL A 39 -0.08 -0.68 12.69
CA VAL A 39 0.77 -1.63 11.98
C VAL A 39 2.02 -1.99 12.82
N MET A 40 2.68 -1.01 13.43
CA MET A 40 3.83 -1.24 14.30
C MET A 40 3.48 -2.04 15.57
N ALA A 41 2.25 -1.90 16.07
CA ALA A 41 1.74 -2.71 17.17
C ALA A 41 1.37 -4.15 16.75
N GLY A 42 1.63 -4.56 15.52
CA GLY A 42 1.30 -5.90 15.00
C GLY A 42 -0.20 -6.16 14.84
N ARG A 43 -1.02 -5.10 14.75
CA ARG A 43 -2.46 -5.25 14.58
C ARG A 43 -2.81 -5.50 13.11
N ASN A 44 -3.71 -6.45 12.86
CA ASN A 44 -4.36 -6.55 11.56
C ASN A 44 -5.05 -5.22 11.24
N THR A 45 -4.78 -4.66 10.05
CA THR A 45 -5.18 -3.29 9.71
C THR A 45 -5.82 -3.23 8.34
N LEU A 46 -6.93 -2.52 8.22
CA LEU A 46 -7.54 -2.13 6.94
C LEU A 46 -7.55 -0.60 6.86
N ALA A 47 -6.81 -0.06 5.91
CA ALA A 47 -6.73 1.39 5.69
C ALA A 47 -7.30 1.76 4.32
N ILE A 48 -8.37 2.54 4.32
CA ILE A 48 -8.99 3.10 3.12
C ILE A 48 -8.63 4.58 3.08
N MET A 49 -7.78 4.94 2.13
CA MET A 49 -7.18 6.26 1.99
C MET A 49 -7.19 6.70 0.53
N PRO A 50 -7.49 7.96 0.23
CA PRO A 50 -7.54 8.44 -1.15
C PRO A 50 -6.18 8.26 -1.86
N THR A 51 -6.22 8.21 -3.20
CA THR A 51 -5.01 8.27 -4.02
C THR A 51 -4.22 9.54 -3.69
N GLY A 52 -2.91 9.41 -3.52
CA GLY A 52 -2.05 10.52 -3.06
C GLY A 52 -2.08 10.74 -1.53
N GLY A 53 -2.88 9.99 -0.77
CA GLY A 53 -2.92 10.04 0.70
C GLY A 53 -1.67 9.47 1.40
N GLY A 54 -0.75 8.87 0.65
CA GLY A 54 0.50 8.32 1.19
C GLY A 54 0.33 6.92 1.80
N LYS A 55 -0.52 6.07 1.22
CA LYS A 55 -0.72 4.67 1.64
C LYS A 55 0.58 3.90 1.79
N SER A 56 1.49 4.03 0.81
CA SER A 56 2.75 3.28 0.79
C SER A 56 3.62 3.56 2.01
N LEU A 57 3.66 4.80 2.49
CA LEU A 57 4.39 5.16 3.70
C LEU A 57 3.89 4.39 4.94
N CYS A 58 2.59 4.09 5.00
CA CYS A 58 1.98 3.41 6.14
C CYS A 58 2.42 1.95 6.33
N PHE A 59 3.06 1.34 5.33
CA PHE A 59 3.69 0.03 5.45
C PHE A 59 5.21 0.09 5.25
N GLN A 60 5.74 1.02 4.45
CA GLN A 60 7.18 1.17 4.24
C GLN A 60 7.91 1.62 5.51
N LEU A 61 7.34 2.58 6.22
CA LEU A 61 7.94 3.09 7.44
C LEU A 61 7.95 2.04 8.56
N PRO A 62 6.85 1.33 8.89
CA PRO A 62 6.89 0.21 9.82
C PRO A 62 7.91 -0.87 9.47
N ALA A 63 8.10 -1.17 8.17
CA ALA A 63 9.09 -2.15 7.72
C ALA A 63 10.52 -1.80 8.14
N LEU A 64 10.82 -0.53 8.37
CA LEU A 64 12.12 -0.04 8.82
C LEU A 64 12.25 0.04 10.35
N CYS A 65 11.15 -0.12 11.06
CA CYS A 65 11.09 -0.03 12.52
C CYS A 65 11.23 -1.38 13.22
N HIS A 66 11.22 -2.49 12.49
CA HIS A 66 11.36 -3.83 13.05
C HIS A 66 12.41 -4.64 12.28
N ASP A 67 12.92 -5.70 12.89
CA ASP A 67 13.77 -6.66 12.22
C ASP A 67 12.95 -7.66 11.41
N GLY A 68 13.52 -8.13 10.27
CA GLY A 68 12.88 -9.05 9.34
C GLY A 68 12.28 -8.36 8.12
N VAL A 69 11.53 -9.12 7.33
CA VAL A 69 11.06 -8.71 6.01
C VAL A 69 9.58 -8.34 6.07
N THR A 70 9.22 -7.19 5.49
CA THR A 70 7.84 -6.87 5.11
C THR A 70 7.60 -7.31 3.67
N VAL A 71 6.63 -8.21 3.47
CA VAL A 71 6.19 -8.62 2.13
C VAL A 71 5.09 -7.68 1.68
N VAL A 72 5.25 -7.08 0.51
CA VAL A 72 4.27 -6.19 -0.11
C VAL A 72 3.69 -6.87 -1.35
N ILE A 73 2.39 -7.14 -1.32
CA ILE A 73 1.68 -7.69 -2.48
C ILE A 73 0.99 -6.56 -3.20
N SER A 74 1.35 -6.35 -4.47
CA SER A 74 0.81 -5.27 -5.30
C SER A 74 0.51 -5.78 -6.72
N PRO A 75 -0.57 -5.31 -7.37
CA PRO A 75 -1.00 -5.84 -8.66
C PRO A 75 -0.26 -5.22 -9.85
N LEU A 76 0.50 -4.16 -9.64
CA LEU A 76 1.08 -3.33 -10.70
C LEU A 76 2.61 -3.40 -10.69
N ILE A 77 3.19 -4.18 -11.60
CA ILE A 77 4.64 -4.38 -11.72
C ILE A 77 5.40 -3.05 -11.87
N ALA A 78 4.89 -2.14 -12.70
CA ALA A 78 5.51 -0.84 -12.91
C ALA A 78 5.58 -0.04 -11.59
N LEU A 79 4.49 0.00 -10.83
CA LEU A 79 4.44 0.67 -9.54
C LEU A 79 5.40 0.04 -8.53
N MET A 80 5.46 -1.30 -8.47
CA MET A 80 6.40 -2.01 -7.60
C MET A 80 7.85 -1.61 -7.90
N ARG A 81 8.23 -1.57 -9.20
CA ARG A 81 9.58 -1.15 -9.63
C ARG A 81 9.89 0.29 -9.23
N ASP A 82 8.94 1.20 -9.39
CA ASP A 82 9.11 2.59 -9.00
C ASP A 82 9.25 2.74 -7.48
N GLN A 83 8.46 2.02 -6.69
CA GLN A 83 8.58 2.01 -5.23
C GLN A 83 9.92 1.43 -4.77
N VAL A 84 10.35 0.30 -5.33
CA VAL A 84 11.67 -0.30 -5.02
C VAL A 84 12.81 0.66 -5.37
N ARG A 85 12.74 1.32 -6.53
CA ARG A 85 13.73 2.31 -6.95
C ARG A 85 13.81 3.47 -5.97
N GLY A 86 12.66 4.04 -5.58
CA GLY A 86 12.60 5.14 -4.60
C GLY A 86 13.16 4.75 -3.24
N LEU A 87 12.84 3.55 -2.75
CA LEU A 87 13.37 3.02 -1.49
C LEU A 87 14.90 2.85 -1.54
N ARG A 88 15.43 2.26 -2.63
CA ARG A 88 16.89 2.10 -2.81
C ARG A 88 17.61 3.44 -2.88
N GLN A 89 17.03 4.43 -3.54
CA GLN A 89 17.57 5.80 -3.56
C GLN A 89 17.58 6.46 -2.18
N ALA A 90 16.65 6.09 -1.31
CA ALA A 90 16.61 6.51 0.10
C ALA A 90 17.51 5.66 1.02
N GLY A 91 18.35 4.75 0.45
CA GLY A 91 19.24 3.89 1.20
C GLY A 91 18.57 2.69 1.87
N VAL A 92 17.37 2.32 1.44
CA VAL A 92 16.62 1.18 1.98
C VAL A 92 16.79 -0.03 1.08
N GLU A 93 17.19 -1.17 1.66
CA GLU A 93 17.28 -2.44 0.95
C GLU A 93 15.86 -2.98 0.66
N ALA A 94 15.46 -2.86 -0.60
CA ALA A 94 14.18 -3.31 -1.11
C ALA A 94 14.37 -4.10 -2.42
N GLY A 95 13.50 -5.08 -2.65
CA GLY A 95 13.53 -5.89 -3.86
C GLY A 95 12.13 -6.24 -4.36
N ALA A 96 12.04 -6.73 -5.59
CA ALA A 96 10.78 -7.21 -6.16
C ALA A 96 10.98 -8.58 -6.82
N LEU A 97 10.01 -9.47 -6.66
CA LEU A 97 9.89 -10.73 -7.38
C LEU A 97 8.64 -10.67 -8.27
N THR A 98 8.85 -10.49 -9.56
CA THR A 98 7.80 -10.37 -10.59
C THR A 98 8.10 -11.30 -11.76
N SER A 99 7.16 -11.46 -12.67
CA SER A 99 7.39 -12.18 -13.94
C SER A 99 8.33 -11.44 -14.91
N GLY A 100 8.56 -10.15 -14.67
CA GLY A 100 9.43 -9.31 -15.51
C GLY A 100 10.85 -9.14 -14.96
N ASN A 101 11.25 -9.90 -13.94
CA ASN A 101 12.63 -9.87 -13.45
C ASN A 101 13.55 -10.64 -14.40
N THR A 102 14.79 -10.16 -14.55
CA THR A 102 15.90 -10.97 -15.08
C THR A 102 16.38 -11.98 -14.04
N ASP A 103 17.12 -12.99 -14.48
CA ASP A 103 17.73 -13.96 -13.55
C ASP A 103 18.68 -13.24 -12.57
N GLU A 104 19.49 -12.28 -13.05
CA GLU A 104 20.39 -11.49 -12.23
C GLU A 104 19.63 -10.66 -11.17
N GLU A 105 18.53 -9.99 -11.53
CA GLU A 105 17.69 -9.26 -10.58
C GLU A 105 17.11 -10.21 -9.51
N THR A 106 16.73 -11.41 -9.90
CA THR A 106 16.18 -12.43 -9.00
C THR A 106 17.26 -12.94 -8.04
N GLU A 107 18.47 -13.24 -8.53
CA GLU A 107 19.60 -13.67 -7.72
C GLU A 107 20.03 -12.60 -6.70
N GLN A 108 20.05 -11.32 -7.10
CA GLN A 108 20.33 -10.20 -6.19
C GLN A 108 19.32 -10.11 -5.04
N VAL A 109 18.02 -10.32 -5.35
CA VAL A 109 16.98 -10.35 -4.31
C VAL A 109 17.17 -11.52 -3.36
N PHE A 110 17.48 -12.72 -3.87
CA PHE A 110 17.72 -13.89 -3.03
C PHE A 110 18.97 -13.73 -2.16
N ALA A 111 20.06 -13.20 -2.71
CA ALA A 111 21.26 -12.91 -1.93
C ALA A 111 20.98 -11.92 -0.79
N ALA A 112 20.25 -10.83 -1.06
CA ALA A 112 19.88 -9.86 -0.04
C ALA A 112 18.93 -10.42 1.03
N LEU A 113 18.06 -11.39 0.68
CA LEU A 113 17.22 -12.12 1.62
C LEU A 113 18.05 -13.06 2.50
N ASP A 114 18.95 -13.84 1.91
CA ASP A 114 19.79 -14.80 2.62
C ASP A 114 20.79 -14.12 3.58
N GLU A 115 21.26 -12.93 3.22
CA GLU A 115 22.10 -12.08 4.07
C GLU A 115 21.31 -11.28 5.13
N GLY A 116 19.98 -11.37 5.14
CA GLY A 116 19.11 -10.67 6.09
C GLY A 116 19.09 -9.14 5.93
N ARG A 117 19.55 -8.62 4.78
CA ARG A 117 19.60 -7.17 4.50
C ARG A 117 18.26 -6.62 4.03
N LEU A 118 17.46 -7.43 3.33
CA LEU A 118 16.22 -6.96 2.70
C LEU A 118 15.17 -6.59 3.74
N ARG A 119 14.65 -5.37 3.66
CA ARG A 119 13.57 -4.85 4.53
C ARG A 119 12.19 -4.97 3.89
N LEU A 120 12.09 -4.71 2.59
CA LEU A 120 10.84 -4.83 1.84
C LEU A 120 11.01 -5.72 0.62
N LEU A 121 10.12 -6.72 0.51
CA LEU A 121 10.03 -7.60 -0.64
C LEU A 121 8.67 -7.42 -1.31
N TYR A 122 8.67 -6.81 -2.49
CA TYR A 122 7.48 -6.69 -3.33
C TYR A 122 7.28 -7.96 -4.14
N ILE A 123 6.05 -8.49 -4.12
CA ILE A 123 5.70 -9.73 -4.82
C ILE A 123 4.45 -9.50 -5.66
N ALA A 124 4.53 -9.88 -6.93
CA ALA A 124 3.36 -9.92 -7.79
C ALA A 124 2.43 -11.08 -7.37
N PRO A 125 1.10 -10.86 -7.33
CA PRO A 125 0.14 -11.81 -6.74
C PRO A 125 0.16 -13.20 -7.40
N GLU A 126 0.44 -13.30 -8.69
CA GLU A 126 0.56 -14.56 -9.43
C GLU A 126 1.66 -15.48 -8.88
N ARG A 127 2.71 -14.92 -8.26
CA ARG A 127 3.78 -15.71 -7.64
C ARG A 127 3.35 -16.45 -6.39
N LEU A 128 2.23 -16.05 -5.79
CA LEU A 128 1.66 -16.74 -4.63
C LEU A 128 1.12 -18.13 -4.96
N ALA A 129 0.93 -18.45 -6.25
CA ALA A 129 0.58 -19.79 -6.69
C ALA A 129 1.74 -20.81 -6.53
N SER A 130 2.97 -20.32 -6.42
CA SER A 130 4.16 -21.19 -6.33
C SER A 130 4.43 -21.63 -4.89
N ALA A 131 4.52 -22.95 -4.68
CA ALA A 131 4.95 -23.52 -3.41
C ALA A 131 6.36 -23.07 -3.01
N ALA A 132 7.25 -22.83 -3.99
CA ALA A 132 8.59 -22.31 -3.76
C ALA A 132 8.56 -20.90 -3.15
N THR A 133 7.63 -20.03 -3.59
CA THR A 133 7.44 -18.70 -2.99
C THR A 133 7.02 -18.83 -1.52
N THR A 134 6.06 -19.69 -1.21
CA THR A 134 5.63 -19.92 0.18
C THR A 134 6.76 -20.46 1.05
N ALA A 135 7.55 -21.40 0.54
CA ALA A 135 8.71 -21.97 1.24
C ALA A 135 9.79 -20.89 1.50
N LEU A 136 10.07 -20.05 0.51
CA LEU A 136 10.96 -18.89 0.66
C LEU A 136 10.49 -17.97 1.79
N LEU A 137 9.21 -17.55 1.77
CA LEU A 137 8.67 -16.62 2.74
C LEU A 137 8.66 -17.18 4.18
N ARG A 138 8.49 -18.48 4.35
CA ARG A 138 8.65 -19.14 5.67
C ARG A 138 10.09 -19.06 6.18
N ARG A 139 11.07 -19.16 5.29
CA ARG A 139 12.49 -19.19 5.63
C ARG A 139 13.04 -17.81 6.02
N VAL A 140 12.59 -16.76 5.34
CA VAL A 140 13.20 -15.42 5.46
C VAL A 140 12.70 -14.57 6.62
N GLY A 141 11.83 -15.09 7.50
CA GLY A 141 11.38 -14.37 8.68
C GLY A 141 10.49 -13.16 8.37
N VAL A 142 9.42 -13.40 7.63
CA VAL A 142 8.40 -12.38 7.36
C VAL A 142 7.80 -11.87 8.67
N ARG A 143 7.63 -10.55 8.81
CA ARG A 143 7.06 -9.88 9.99
C ARG A 143 5.71 -9.22 9.71
N LEU A 144 5.47 -8.86 8.48
CA LEU A 144 4.25 -8.18 8.06
C LEU A 144 3.93 -8.55 6.61
N ILE A 145 2.66 -8.77 6.32
CA ILE A 145 2.15 -8.78 4.96
C ILE A 145 1.42 -7.45 4.73
N ALA A 146 1.90 -6.63 3.80
CA ALA A 146 1.20 -5.46 3.31
C ALA A 146 0.51 -5.80 1.98
N VAL A 147 -0.76 -5.47 1.85
CA VAL A 147 -1.54 -5.70 0.63
C VAL A 147 -1.91 -4.35 0.06
N ASP A 148 -1.31 -4.00 -1.06
CA ASP A 148 -1.66 -2.80 -1.82
C ASP A 148 -2.82 -3.12 -2.76
N GLU A 149 -3.66 -2.12 -3.03
CA GLU A 149 -4.89 -2.24 -3.83
C GLU A 149 -5.77 -3.43 -3.38
N ALA A 150 -6.02 -3.53 -2.07
CA ALA A 150 -6.72 -4.65 -1.45
C ALA A 150 -8.14 -4.89 -2.02
N HIS A 151 -8.75 -3.88 -2.68
CA HIS A 151 -10.03 -4.04 -3.38
C HIS A 151 -9.98 -5.11 -4.49
N CYS A 152 -8.78 -5.44 -5.00
CA CYS A 152 -8.60 -6.50 -6.00
C CYS A 152 -9.00 -7.90 -5.49
N VAL A 153 -9.21 -8.10 -4.19
CA VAL A 153 -9.71 -9.36 -3.64
C VAL A 153 -11.21 -9.53 -3.84
N SER A 154 -11.93 -8.43 -4.09
CA SER A 154 -13.38 -8.41 -4.19
C SER A 154 -13.88 -8.77 -5.59
N GLN A 155 -14.77 -9.75 -5.67
CA GLN A 155 -15.45 -10.12 -6.92
C GLN A 155 -16.45 -9.04 -7.39
N TRP A 156 -16.87 -8.18 -6.50
CA TRP A 156 -17.75 -7.05 -6.81
C TRP A 156 -16.97 -5.82 -7.31
N GLY A 157 -15.65 -5.84 -7.14
CA GLY A 157 -14.77 -4.78 -7.63
C GLY A 157 -14.52 -4.87 -9.14
N HIS A 158 -14.29 -3.72 -9.76
CA HIS A 158 -14.00 -3.61 -11.20
C HIS A 158 -12.59 -4.12 -11.59
N ASP A 159 -11.73 -4.45 -10.63
CA ASP A 159 -10.35 -4.95 -10.84
C ASP A 159 -10.10 -6.24 -10.04
N PHE A 160 -11.07 -7.17 -10.07
CA PHE A 160 -10.93 -8.44 -9.39
C PHE A 160 -9.75 -9.26 -9.94
N ARG A 161 -8.93 -9.78 -9.02
CA ARG A 161 -7.77 -10.63 -9.34
C ARG A 161 -7.81 -11.93 -8.53
N PRO A 162 -8.03 -13.09 -9.17
CA PRO A 162 -8.16 -14.37 -8.48
C PRO A 162 -6.96 -14.72 -7.58
N ASP A 163 -5.75 -14.29 -7.95
CA ASP A 163 -4.55 -14.56 -7.16
C ASP A 163 -4.53 -13.85 -5.80
N TYR A 164 -5.32 -12.77 -5.63
CA TYR A 164 -5.49 -12.11 -4.32
C TYR A 164 -6.19 -12.99 -3.30
N LEU A 165 -6.98 -13.97 -3.71
CA LEU A 165 -7.63 -14.92 -2.80
C LEU A 165 -6.61 -15.79 -2.04
N ARG A 166 -5.39 -15.96 -2.59
CA ARG A 166 -4.31 -16.73 -1.97
C ARG A 166 -3.65 -15.99 -0.79
N ILE A 167 -3.87 -14.69 -0.65
CA ILE A 167 -3.24 -13.86 0.39
C ILE A 167 -3.71 -14.30 1.79
N GLY A 168 -5.00 -14.62 1.95
CA GLY A 168 -5.53 -15.14 3.20
C GLY A 168 -4.87 -16.46 3.61
N ASP A 169 -4.66 -17.36 2.66
CA ASP A 169 -3.94 -18.62 2.90
C ASP A 169 -2.50 -18.37 3.30
N LEU A 170 -1.80 -17.47 2.61
CA LEU A 170 -0.43 -17.10 2.93
C LEU A 170 -0.33 -16.54 4.35
N ARG A 171 -1.25 -15.65 4.75
CA ARG A 171 -1.29 -15.09 6.11
C ARG A 171 -1.43 -16.19 7.16
N ARG A 172 -2.34 -17.15 6.95
CA ARG A 172 -2.53 -18.29 7.87
C ARG A 172 -1.28 -19.15 7.98
N VAL A 173 -0.62 -19.38 6.86
CA VAL A 173 0.60 -20.19 6.78
C VAL A 173 1.78 -19.52 7.48
N LEU A 174 1.91 -18.19 7.38
CA LEU A 174 3.01 -17.43 7.98
C LEU A 174 2.73 -17.03 9.43
N GLY A 175 1.45 -16.94 9.83
CA GLY A 175 1.06 -16.53 11.19
C GLY A 175 1.44 -15.10 11.56
N VAL A 176 1.50 -14.19 10.57
CA VAL A 176 1.93 -12.80 10.76
C VAL A 176 0.77 -11.82 10.59
N PRO A 177 0.87 -10.59 11.16
CA PRO A 177 -0.12 -9.56 10.92
C PRO A 177 -0.19 -9.18 9.44
N LEU A 178 -1.39 -8.72 9.02
CA LEU A 178 -1.66 -8.23 7.68
C LEU A 178 -2.19 -6.80 7.74
N ALA A 179 -1.66 -5.93 6.88
CA ALA A 179 -2.14 -4.57 6.67
C ALA A 179 -2.60 -4.41 5.22
N ALA A 180 -3.90 -4.19 5.02
CA ALA A 180 -4.53 -4.02 3.72
C ALA A 180 -4.79 -2.54 3.43
N PHE A 181 -4.43 -2.10 2.23
CA PHE A 181 -4.54 -0.71 1.79
C PHE A 181 -5.30 -0.63 0.47
N THR A 182 -6.23 0.31 0.39
CA THR A 182 -6.94 0.60 -0.86
C THR A 182 -7.34 2.06 -0.94
N ALA A 183 -7.55 2.56 -2.15
CA ALA A 183 -8.11 3.90 -2.35
C ALA A 183 -9.62 3.91 -2.27
N THR A 184 -10.26 2.83 -2.69
CA THR A 184 -11.72 2.72 -2.82
C THR A 184 -12.19 1.39 -2.26
N ALA A 185 -13.22 1.42 -1.42
CA ALA A 185 -13.97 0.25 -1.02
C ALA A 185 -15.35 0.70 -0.48
N ASP A 186 -16.39 0.30 -1.16
CA ASP A 186 -17.74 0.37 -0.66
C ASP A 186 -17.95 -0.65 0.48
N GLU A 187 -19.15 -0.73 1.00
CA GLU A 187 -19.44 -1.59 2.14
C GLU A 187 -19.28 -3.08 1.79
N GLU A 188 -19.73 -3.47 0.60
CA GLU A 188 -19.65 -4.84 0.11
C GLU A 188 -18.19 -5.26 -0.11
N THR A 189 -17.39 -4.43 -0.77
CA THR A 189 -15.95 -4.64 -0.95
C THR A 189 -15.22 -4.73 0.40
N ARG A 190 -15.57 -3.88 1.38
CA ARG A 190 -14.98 -3.96 2.72
C ARG A 190 -15.30 -5.27 3.42
N ALA A 191 -16.56 -5.72 3.36
CA ALA A 191 -16.97 -6.98 3.94
C ALA A 191 -16.21 -8.17 3.31
N GLU A 192 -16.02 -8.13 1.99
CA GLU A 192 -15.28 -9.17 1.29
C GLU A 192 -13.77 -9.15 1.62
N ILE A 193 -13.14 -7.96 1.71
CA ILE A 193 -11.77 -7.82 2.19
C ILE A 193 -11.62 -8.44 3.60
N VAL A 194 -12.53 -8.15 4.52
CA VAL A 194 -12.50 -8.70 5.88
C VAL A 194 -12.63 -10.22 5.85
N THR A 195 -13.55 -10.73 5.07
CA THR A 195 -13.78 -12.18 4.95
C THR A 195 -12.57 -12.90 4.35
N ARG A 196 -12.02 -12.38 3.24
CA ARG A 196 -10.98 -13.06 2.46
C ARG A 196 -9.57 -12.90 3.02
N LEU A 197 -9.24 -11.72 3.56
CA LEU A 197 -7.88 -11.43 4.04
C LEU A 197 -7.72 -11.63 5.55
N PHE A 198 -8.80 -11.52 6.31
CA PHE A 198 -8.76 -11.55 7.78
C PHE A 198 -9.61 -12.68 8.41
N ASP A 199 -10.05 -13.65 7.61
CA ASP A 199 -10.87 -14.80 8.06
C ASP A 199 -12.16 -14.36 8.78
N GLY A 200 -12.75 -13.24 8.37
CA GLY A 200 -13.95 -12.66 9.01
C GLY A 200 -13.70 -11.93 10.34
N VAL A 201 -12.46 -11.92 10.84
CA VAL A 201 -12.10 -11.20 12.07
C VAL A 201 -11.88 -9.72 11.74
N ALA A 202 -12.64 -8.83 12.40
CA ALA A 202 -12.55 -7.40 12.14
C ALA A 202 -11.14 -6.85 12.44
N PRO A 203 -10.44 -6.26 11.43
CA PRO A 203 -9.17 -5.58 11.64
C PRO A 203 -9.37 -4.19 12.25
N ALA A 204 -8.28 -3.56 12.69
CA ALA A 204 -8.29 -2.12 12.96
C ALA A 204 -8.57 -1.37 11.65
N THR A 205 -9.75 -0.76 11.54
CA THR A 205 -10.19 -0.13 10.29
C THR A 205 -10.07 1.38 10.36
N PHE A 206 -9.42 1.95 9.34
CA PHE A 206 -9.21 3.39 9.18
C PHE A 206 -9.86 3.84 7.86
N LEU A 207 -10.91 4.63 7.99
CA LEU A 207 -11.60 5.25 6.85
C LEU A 207 -11.19 6.72 6.80
N ARG A 208 -10.57 7.14 5.70
CA ARG A 208 -10.23 8.54 5.46
C ARG A 208 -11.05 9.06 4.29
N GLY A 209 -11.58 10.27 4.45
CA GLY A 209 -12.46 10.88 3.47
C GLY A 209 -11.82 10.96 2.08
N PHE A 210 -12.66 10.84 1.06
CA PHE A 210 -12.26 10.94 -0.36
C PHE A 210 -12.16 12.38 -0.82
N ASP A 211 -12.50 13.35 0.05
CA ASP A 211 -12.46 14.76 -0.29
C ASP A 211 -11.03 15.21 -0.60
N ARG A 212 -10.89 15.83 -1.75
CA ARG A 212 -9.63 16.41 -2.24
C ARG A 212 -9.85 17.88 -2.51
N PRO A 213 -9.78 18.74 -1.50
CA PRO A 213 -10.12 20.16 -1.61
C PRO A 213 -9.29 20.92 -2.66
N ASN A 214 -8.16 20.34 -3.07
CA ASN A 214 -7.33 20.85 -4.16
C ASN A 214 -7.78 20.45 -5.56
N ILE A 215 -8.82 19.60 -5.71
CA ILE A 215 -9.38 19.17 -6.99
C ILE A 215 -10.79 19.73 -7.12
N HIS A 216 -10.98 20.61 -8.09
CA HIS A 216 -12.29 21.11 -8.44
C HIS A 216 -12.93 20.24 -9.51
N LEU A 217 -14.05 19.60 -9.19
CA LEU A 217 -14.86 18.82 -10.14
C LEU A 217 -15.97 19.71 -10.68
N ALA A 218 -16.02 19.88 -12.00
CA ALA A 218 -17.08 20.61 -12.68
C ALA A 218 -17.75 19.71 -13.73
N PHE A 219 -19.07 19.71 -13.75
CA PHE A 219 -19.86 18.95 -14.71
C PHE A 219 -20.66 19.93 -15.59
N ALA A 220 -20.65 19.66 -16.88
CA ALA A 220 -21.44 20.41 -17.86
C ALA A 220 -22.17 19.43 -18.78
N ALA A 221 -23.34 19.80 -19.25
CA ALA A 221 -24.04 19.06 -20.29
C ALA A 221 -23.16 18.98 -21.55
N LYS A 222 -23.15 17.81 -22.17
CA LYS A 222 -22.37 17.58 -23.40
C LYS A 222 -23.07 18.30 -24.56
N ASP A 223 -22.49 19.42 -25.00
CA ASP A 223 -22.91 20.19 -26.16
C ASP A 223 -21.67 20.65 -26.94
N ALA A 224 -21.57 20.25 -28.20
CA ALA A 224 -20.39 20.52 -29.03
C ALA A 224 -19.07 20.25 -28.27
N PRO A 225 -18.74 19.00 -27.86
CA PRO A 225 -17.69 18.70 -26.89
C PRO A 225 -16.31 19.20 -27.33
N ARG A 226 -16.02 19.22 -28.63
CA ARG A 226 -14.78 19.78 -29.18
C ARG A 226 -14.63 21.26 -28.84
N ASP A 227 -15.70 22.02 -29.00
CA ASP A 227 -15.69 23.47 -28.75
C ASP A 227 -15.65 23.77 -27.24
N GLN A 228 -16.30 22.93 -26.42
CA GLN A 228 -16.20 23.00 -24.97
C GLN A 228 -14.75 22.80 -24.51
N ILE A 229 -14.06 21.76 -25.04
CA ILE A 229 -12.64 21.49 -24.71
C ILE A 229 -11.76 22.65 -25.18
N LEU A 230 -11.94 23.14 -26.41
CA LEU A 230 -11.14 24.26 -26.94
C LEU A 230 -11.31 25.53 -26.09
N ARG A 231 -12.54 25.87 -25.72
CA ARG A 231 -12.81 27.02 -24.82
C ARG A 231 -12.18 26.83 -23.45
N PHE A 232 -12.28 25.63 -22.88
CA PHE A 232 -11.67 25.32 -21.59
C PHE A 232 -10.15 25.47 -21.63
N ALA A 233 -9.50 24.92 -22.66
CA ALA A 233 -8.05 25.01 -22.85
C ALA A 233 -7.59 26.46 -23.15
N ALA A 234 -8.33 27.20 -23.96
CA ALA A 234 -8.01 28.59 -24.29
C ALA A 234 -7.98 29.52 -23.07
N ALA A 235 -8.84 29.25 -22.07
CA ALA A 235 -8.87 29.99 -20.81
C ALA A 235 -7.71 29.64 -19.87
N ARG A 236 -6.88 28.63 -20.18
CA ARG A 236 -5.80 28.09 -19.32
C ARG A 236 -4.46 28.02 -20.04
N LYS A 237 -4.14 29.06 -20.84
CA LYS A 237 -2.85 29.16 -21.54
C LYS A 237 -1.69 29.06 -20.57
N GLY A 238 -0.69 28.23 -20.90
CA GLY A 238 0.50 28.01 -20.08
C GLY A 238 0.31 27.01 -18.91
N GLN A 239 -0.87 26.40 -18.79
CA GLN A 239 -1.10 25.30 -17.86
C GLN A 239 -1.03 23.95 -18.59
N SER A 240 -0.56 22.90 -17.89
CA SER A 240 -0.59 21.52 -18.41
C SER A 240 -1.95 20.90 -18.14
N GLY A 241 -2.41 20.04 -19.07
CA GLY A 241 -3.68 19.34 -18.97
C GLY A 241 -3.69 18.04 -19.77
N ILE A 242 -4.64 17.15 -19.42
CA ILE A 242 -4.93 15.92 -20.16
C ILE A 242 -6.38 16.00 -20.63
N VAL A 243 -6.64 15.61 -21.88
CA VAL A 243 -7.96 15.58 -22.51
C VAL A 243 -8.31 14.17 -22.94
#